data_621572470cd62845fc06fd49a3f7c4e2
#
_entry.id   621572470cd62845fc06fd49a3f7c4e2
#
_cell.length_a   1.000
_cell.length_b   1.000
_cell.length_c   1.000
_cell.angle_alpha   90.00
_cell.angle_beta   90.00
_cell.angle_gamma   90.00
#
_symmetry.space_group_name_H-M   'P 1'
#
loop_
_entity.id
_entity.type
_entity.pdbx_description
1 polymer ?
#
loop_
_entity_poly.entity_id
_entity_poly.type
_entity_poly.pdbx_seq_one_letter_code
_entity_poly.pdbx_strand_id
1 'polypeptide(L)'
;PVIGSQYTYDSTSFCPDSASTATSIASGRKTASGVINVSPDASERFETIAEKLKRQLGYKVGVLTSVNLNHATPAAFYAHQQSRKNYCEIGQELIASGFDYFAGGGLLNPTGASDNRIDLYEAARDAGYEVARTYDEGAAQVAEAETGSLMLTACEDEQLREAYERTVAVGAGDQEDMTQEEYVHYGTYEPFTVTLTHLLNR
;
A
#
# COMPACT_ATOMS: atom_id res chain seq x y z
N PRO A 1 19.90 -26.60 5.70
CA PRO A 1 19.15 -25.38 5.88
C PRO A 1 20.03 -24.30 6.52
N VAL A 2 19.99 -23.09 6.01
CA VAL A 2 20.66 -21.94 6.63
C VAL A 2 19.66 -21.32 7.60
N ILE A 3 20.01 -21.23 8.86
CA ILE A 3 19.20 -20.59 9.90
C ILE A 3 19.85 -19.24 10.20
N GLY A 4 19.07 -18.16 10.10
CA GLY A 4 19.49 -16.81 10.45
C GLY A 4 18.57 -16.22 11.52
N SER A 5 19.07 -15.23 12.23
CA SER A 5 18.29 -14.39 13.13
C SER A 5 18.45 -12.94 12.74
N GLN A 6 17.41 -12.14 12.97
CA GLN A 6 17.47 -10.70 12.73
C GLN A 6 16.92 -9.93 13.92
N TYR A 7 17.39 -8.71 14.09
CA TYR A 7 16.84 -7.73 15.02
C TYR A 7 15.95 -6.75 14.29
N THR A 8 14.74 -6.55 14.80
CA THR A 8 13.71 -5.73 14.14
C THR A 8 13.60 -4.31 14.70
N TYR A 9 14.47 -3.89 15.63
CA TYR A 9 14.46 -2.52 16.17
C TYR A 9 14.61 -1.46 15.08
N ASP A 10 14.06 -0.29 15.30
CA ASP A 10 14.30 0.91 14.48
C ASP A 10 15.31 1.87 15.15
N SER A 11 15.55 3.04 14.57
CA SER A 11 16.54 3.99 15.12
C SER A 11 16.11 4.64 16.44
N THR A 12 14.86 4.51 16.84
CA THR A 12 14.27 5.18 18.01
C THR A 12 13.66 4.23 19.03
N SER A 13 13.38 2.97 18.64
CA SER A 13 12.62 2.03 19.46
C SER A 13 13.04 0.58 19.25
N PHE A 14 13.02 -0.22 20.32
CA PHE A 14 13.10 -1.68 20.23
C PHE A 14 11.80 -2.31 19.72
N CYS A 15 10.68 -1.60 19.81
CA CYS A 15 9.38 -2.01 19.27
C CYS A 15 9.03 -1.10 18.07
N PRO A 16 9.55 -1.41 16.87
CA PRO A 16 9.35 -0.59 15.68
C PRO A 16 7.90 -0.64 15.22
N ASP A 17 7.48 0.41 14.54
CA ASP A 17 6.19 0.44 13.86
C ASP A 17 6.25 -0.12 12.43
N SER A 18 5.10 -0.16 11.75
CA SER A 18 5.03 -0.65 10.37
C SER A 18 5.85 0.18 9.39
N ALA A 19 5.96 1.50 9.60
CA ALA A 19 6.68 2.40 8.70
C ALA A 19 8.19 2.12 8.72
N SER A 20 8.78 2.13 9.90
CA SER A 20 10.22 1.88 10.09
C SER A 20 10.63 0.45 9.74
N THR A 21 9.76 -0.54 10.06
CA THR A 21 10.01 -1.94 9.72
C THR A 21 9.94 -2.18 8.22
N ALA A 22 8.90 -1.68 7.54
CA ALA A 22 8.76 -1.82 6.09
C ALA A 22 9.86 -1.05 5.35
N THR A 23 10.28 0.13 5.83
CA THR A 23 11.46 0.84 5.33
C THR A 23 12.70 -0.04 5.39
N SER A 24 12.93 -0.74 6.50
CA SER A 24 14.09 -1.63 6.64
C SER A 24 14.06 -2.79 5.63
N ILE A 25 12.87 -3.32 5.32
CA ILE A 25 12.68 -4.38 4.32
C ILE A 25 12.91 -3.82 2.91
N ALA A 26 12.30 -2.69 2.60
CA ALA A 26 12.29 -2.13 1.25
C ALA A 26 13.64 -1.51 0.83
N SER A 27 14.36 -0.89 1.77
CA SER A 27 15.59 -0.14 1.48
C SER A 27 16.87 -0.73 2.09
N GLY A 28 16.75 -1.66 3.03
CA GLY A 28 17.89 -2.16 3.81
C GLY A 28 18.42 -1.15 4.84
N ARG A 29 17.70 -0.05 5.08
CA ARG A 29 18.11 1.06 5.97
C ARG A 29 17.16 1.17 7.16
N LYS A 30 17.70 1.59 8.30
CA LYS A 30 16.88 1.87 9.48
C LYS A 30 16.54 3.35 9.57
N THR A 31 15.30 3.63 9.94
CA THR A 31 14.81 4.99 10.20
C THR A 31 14.07 5.04 11.54
N ALA A 32 13.52 6.20 11.89
CA ALA A 32 12.73 6.38 13.11
C ALA A 32 11.30 5.82 12.95
N SER A 33 10.67 5.49 14.07
CA SER A 33 9.24 5.12 14.09
C SER A 33 8.38 6.17 13.39
N GLY A 34 7.46 5.72 12.57
CA GLY A 34 6.54 6.58 11.81
C GLY A 34 7.11 7.18 10.52
N VAL A 35 8.38 6.97 10.23
CA VAL A 35 9.08 7.53 9.06
C VAL A 35 9.18 6.48 7.94
N ILE A 36 9.02 6.92 6.70
CA ILE A 36 9.04 6.08 5.50
C ILE A 36 10.18 6.50 4.59
N ASN A 37 11.17 5.62 4.38
CA ASN A 37 12.30 5.73 3.43
C ASN A 37 13.06 7.08 3.42
N VAL A 38 13.13 7.75 4.56
CA VAL A 38 14.00 8.89 4.77
C VAL A 38 14.79 8.71 6.05
N SER A 39 15.96 9.36 6.15
CA SER A 39 16.73 9.35 7.39
C SER A 39 15.98 10.07 8.52
N PRO A 40 16.26 9.76 9.80
CA PRO A 40 15.56 10.39 10.93
C PRO A 40 15.67 11.92 10.95
N ASP A 41 16.74 12.48 10.39
CA ASP A 41 16.99 13.91 10.24
C ASP A 41 16.52 14.49 8.90
N ALA A 42 15.86 13.66 8.07
CA ALA A 42 15.38 14.00 6.74
C ALA A 42 16.45 14.43 5.70
N SER A 43 17.70 14.23 6.00
CA SER A 43 18.81 14.64 5.11
C SER A 43 18.98 13.70 3.91
N GLU A 44 18.51 12.45 4.01
CA GLU A 44 18.69 11.43 2.97
C GLU A 44 17.37 10.71 2.66
N ARG A 45 17.08 10.51 1.38
CA ARG A 45 16.00 9.63 0.88
C ARG A 45 16.61 8.27 0.55
N PHE A 46 15.97 7.20 1.02
CA PHE A 46 16.44 5.84 0.81
C PHE A 46 15.77 5.26 -0.43
N GLU A 47 16.53 5.00 -1.49
CA GLU A 47 16.01 4.30 -2.65
C GLU A 47 15.56 2.89 -2.25
N THR A 48 14.35 2.51 -2.63
CA THR A 48 13.81 1.19 -2.37
C THR A 48 14.29 0.17 -3.40
N ILE A 49 14.24 -1.11 -3.04
CA ILE A 49 14.57 -2.20 -3.97
C ILE A 49 13.63 -2.18 -5.19
N ALA A 50 12.35 -1.83 -5.01
CA ALA A 50 11.37 -1.77 -6.07
C ALA A 50 11.70 -0.66 -7.08
N GLU A 51 12.01 0.55 -6.60
CA GLU A 51 12.46 1.67 -7.44
C GLU A 51 13.75 1.32 -8.20
N LYS A 52 14.70 0.71 -7.50
CA LYS A 52 15.98 0.32 -8.08
C LYS A 52 15.81 -0.70 -9.20
N LEU A 53 15.01 -1.73 -8.99
CA LEU A 53 14.73 -2.76 -9.99
C LEU A 53 14.03 -2.18 -11.22
N LYS A 54 13.02 -1.33 -11.00
CA LYS A 54 12.31 -0.65 -12.10
C LYS A 54 13.27 0.24 -12.89
N ARG A 55 14.02 1.11 -12.21
CA ARG A 55 14.93 2.07 -12.84
C ARG A 55 16.10 1.43 -13.55
N GLN A 56 16.75 0.42 -12.94
CA GLN A 56 17.99 -0.17 -13.46
C GLN A 56 17.76 -1.31 -14.43
N LEU A 57 16.73 -2.10 -14.21
CA LEU A 57 16.51 -3.34 -14.95
C LEU A 57 15.18 -3.37 -15.72
N GLY A 58 14.38 -2.30 -15.63
CA GLY A 58 13.09 -2.20 -16.33
C GLY A 58 12.05 -3.22 -15.86
N TYR A 59 12.15 -3.70 -14.61
CA TYR A 59 11.16 -4.63 -14.08
C TYR A 59 9.77 -4.00 -14.00
N LYS A 60 8.78 -4.81 -14.24
CA LYS A 60 7.40 -4.52 -13.86
C LYS A 60 7.27 -4.65 -12.36
N VAL A 61 6.64 -3.66 -11.72
CA VAL A 61 6.49 -3.61 -10.27
C VAL A 61 5.01 -3.54 -9.90
N GLY A 62 4.58 -4.48 -9.06
CA GLY A 62 3.24 -4.49 -8.47
C GLY A 62 3.30 -4.43 -6.96
N VAL A 63 2.43 -3.63 -6.36
CA VAL A 63 2.26 -3.53 -4.90
C VAL A 63 0.85 -3.99 -4.53
N LEU A 64 0.80 -5.08 -3.78
CA LEU A 64 -0.45 -5.67 -3.31
C LEU A 64 -0.47 -5.65 -1.78
N THR A 65 -1.60 -5.26 -1.22
CA THR A 65 -1.75 -5.14 0.22
C THR A 65 -3.18 -5.40 0.65
N SER A 66 -3.34 -5.86 1.86
CA SER A 66 -4.64 -6.02 2.52
C SER A 66 -5.14 -4.74 3.22
N VAL A 67 -4.30 -3.72 3.32
CA VAL A 67 -4.65 -2.41 3.89
C VAL A 67 -4.79 -1.38 2.76
N ASN A 68 -5.05 -0.12 3.13
CA ASN A 68 -5.08 0.96 2.14
C ASN A 68 -3.71 1.11 1.46
N LEU A 69 -3.73 1.45 0.18
CA LEU A 69 -2.53 1.54 -0.65
C LEU A 69 -1.52 2.57 -0.14
N ASN A 70 -1.98 3.68 0.41
CA ASN A 70 -1.15 4.71 1.03
C ASN A 70 -0.94 4.53 2.54
N HIS A 71 -1.21 3.35 3.07
CA HIS A 71 -0.78 2.97 4.42
C HIS A 71 0.72 2.69 4.46
N ALA A 72 1.33 2.80 5.64
CA ALA A 72 2.79 2.78 5.82
C ALA A 72 3.50 1.56 5.22
N THR A 73 2.92 0.36 5.33
CA THR A 73 3.57 -0.88 4.87
C THR A 73 3.73 -0.92 3.35
N PRO A 74 2.67 -0.76 2.52
CA PRO A 74 2.85 -0.67 1.08
C PRO A 74 3.61 0.59 0.66
N ALA A 75 3.39 1.73 1.33
CA ALA A 75 4.05 2.99 1.04
C ALA A 75 5.58 2.89 1.12
N ALA A 76 6.12 2.06 1.99
CA ALA A 76 7.55 1.86 2.13
C ALA A 76 8.24 1.28 0.87
N PHE A 77 7.50 0.85 -0.14
CA PHE A 77 8.09 0.37 -1.39
C PHE A 77 8.16 1.45 -2.49
N TYR A 78 7.48 2.62 -2.31
CA TYR A 78 7.41 3.67 -3.33
C TYR A 78 7.44 5.10 -2.79
N ALA A 79 7.21 5.32 -1.48
CA ALA A 79 7.09 6.65 -0.90
C ALA A 79 8.23 6.99 0.06
N HIS A 80 8.46 8.32 0.26
CA HIS A 80 9.53 8.87 1.09
C HIS A 80 8.99 10.02 1.93
N GLN A 81 8.44 9.69 3.10
CA GLN A 81 7.75 10.64 3.95
C GLN A 81 8.26 10.63 5.40
N GLN A 82 8.38 11.81 6.00
CA GLN A 82 8.73 11.94 7.42
C GLN A 82 7.62 11.49 8.38
N SER A 83 6.42 11.31 7.87
CA SER A 83 5.29 10.82 8.63
C SER A 83 4.44 9.87 7.81
N ARG A 84 4.17 8.69 8.37
CA ARG A 84 3.20 7.74 7.84
C ARG A 84 1.77 8.27 7.74
N LYS A 85 1.49 9.42 8.36
CA LYS A 85 0.18 10.08 8.35
C LYS A 85 0.00 11.06 7.19
N ASN A 86 1.04 11.29 6.41
CA ASN A 86 1.00 12.13 5.20
C ASN A 86 0.33 11.38 4.05
N TYR A 87 -0.93 10.95 4.27
CA TYR A 87 -1.63 10.06 3.34
C TYR A 87 -1.80 10.64 1.95
N CYS A 88 -2.06 11.94 1.84
CA CYS A 88 -2.21 12.60 0.54
C CYS A 88 -0.89 12.62 -0.22
N GLU A 89 0.20 13.00 0.42
CA GLU A 89 1.55 13.05 -0.14
C GLU A 89 2.04 11.65 -0.54
N ILE A 90 1.77 10.65 0.31
CA ILE A 90 2.05 9.25 0.00
C ILE A 90 1.27 8.80 -1.24
N GLY A 91 -0.01 9.18 -1.36
CA GLY A 91 -0.81 8.90 -2.55
C GLY A 91 -0.30 9.57 -3.81
N GLN A 92 0.21 10.79 -3.71
CA GLN A 92 0.87 11.47 -4.83
C GLN A 92 2.17 10.76 -5.24
N GLU A 93 2.97 10.31 -4.27
CA GLU A 93 4.20 9.55 -4.55
C GLU A 93 3.89 8.16 -5.14
N LEU A 94 2.77 7.52 -4.75
CA LEU A 94 2.26 6.31 -5.39
C LEU A 94 2.08 6.54 -6.90
N ILE A 95 1.34 7.59 -7.26
CA ILE A 95 1.06 7.94 -8.65
C ILE A 95 2.37 8.27 -9.40
N ALA A 96 3.24 9.04 -8.77
CA ALA A 96 4.52 9.46 -9.34
C ALA A 96 5.53 8.30 -9.48
N SER A 97 5.36 7.20 -8.75
CA SER A 97 6.25 6.03 -8.82
C SER A 97 6.28 5.38 -10.20
N GLY A 98 5.19 5.53 -10.96
CA GLY A 98 5.00 4.87 -12.25
C GLY A 98 5.08 3.35 -12.15
N PHE A 99 4.80 2.75 -10.99
CA PHE A 99 4.71 1.30 -10.86
C PHE A 99 3.52 0.77 -11.66
N ASP A 100 3.59 -0.48 -12.07
CA ASP A 100 2.69 -0.99 -13.10
C ASP A 100 1.37 -1.52 -12.54
N TYR A 101 1.34 -1.84 -11.25
CA TYR A 101 0.16 -2.44 -10.63
C TYR A 101 0.05 -2.09 -9.15
N PHE A 102 -1.13 -1.67 -8.74
CA PHE A 102 -1.48 -1.49 -7.34
C PHE A 102 -2.80 -2.17 -7.03
N ALA A 103 -2.86 -2.90 -5.91
CA ALA A 103 -4.11 -3.46 -5.44
C ALA A 103 -4.18 -3.46 -3.91
N GLY A 104 -5.32 -3.04 -3.37
CA GLY A 104 -5.51 -2.97 -1.93
C GLY A 104 -6.81 -2.31 -1.51
N GLY A 105 -6.89 -1.96 -0.25
CA GLY A 105 -8.06 -1.42 0.42
C GLY A 105 -8.40 0.04 0.09
N GLY A 106 -8.06 0.55 -1.07
CA GLY A 106 -8.33 1.95 -1.45
C GLY A 106 -7.26 2.92 -0.98
N LEU A 107 -7.62 4.20 -0.88
CA LEU A 107 -6.76 5.28 -0.44
C LEU A 107 -7.35 5.99 0.79
N LEU A 108 -6.53 6.22 1.80
CA LEU A 108 -6.87 7.08 2.92
C LEU A 108 -6.80 8.55 2.49
N ASN A 109 -7.76 9.35 2.93
CA ASN A 109 -7.85 10.77 2.60
C ASN A 109 -7.63 11.09 1.10
N PRO A 110 -8.38 10.46 0.19
CA PRO A 110 -8.12 10.57 -1.25
C PRO A 110 -8.30 11.97 -1.81
N THR A 111 -9.06 12.83 -1.14
CA THR A 111 -9.31 14.22 -1.55
C THR A 111 -8.44 15.25 -0.81
N GLY A 112 -7.50 14.81 0.01
CA GLY A 112 -6.62 15.68 0.80
C GLY A 112 -7.31 16.41 1.96
N ALA A 113 -6.53 17.11 2.78
CA ALA A 113 -7.05 18.00 3.81
C ALA A 113 -7.33 19.38 3.19
N SER A 114 -8.49 19.89 3.46
CA SER A 114 -9.23 21.12 3.20
C SER A 114 -8.75 22.21 2.23
N ASP A 115 -7.47 22.41 1.96
CA ASP A 115 -7.00 23.58 1.18
C ASP A 115 -6.36 23.23 -0.17
N ASN A 116 -6.05 21.98 -0.42
CA ASN A 116 -5.50 21.51 -1.70
C ASN A 116 -6.25 20.24 -2.13
N ARG A 117 -7.43 20.40 -2.70
CA ARG A 117 -8.30 19.31 -3.11
C ARG A 117 -7.75 18.64 -4.37
N ILE A 118 -6.79 17.76 -4.18
CA ILE A 118 -6.39 16.82 -5.23
C ILE A 118 -7.21 15.55 -4.98
N ASP A 119 -8.04 15.17 -5.92
CA ASP A 119 -8.61 13.83 -5.94
C ASP A 119 -7.55 12.87 -6.45
N LEU A 120 -7.04 12.01 -5.57
CA LEU A 120 -5.97 11.07 -5.91
C LEU A 120 -6.40 10.04 -6.97
N TYR A 121 -7.69 9.70 -7.05
CA TYR A 121 -8.17 8.79 -8.09
C TYR A 121 -8.25 9.47 -9.45
N GLU A 122 -8.64 10.74 -9.50
CA GLU A 122 -8.58 11.54 -10.73
C GLU A 122 -7.12 11.74 -11.16
N ALA A 123 -6.26 12.11 -10.23
CA ALA A 123 -4.83 12.27 -10.50
C ALA A 123 -4.19 10.97 -11.02
N ALA A 124 -4.59 9.81 -10.50
CA ALA A 124 -4.11 8.53 -10.99
C ALA A 124 -4.57 8.27 -12.45
N ARG A 125 -5.83 8.56 -12.78
CA ARG A 125 -6.32 8.46 -14.17
C ARG A 125 -5.58 9.39 -15.10
N ASP A 126 -5.37 10.63 -14.69
CA ASP A 126 -4.61 11.62 -15.46
C ASP A 126 -3.15 11.19 -15.69
N ALA A 127 -2.58 10.43 -14.77
CA ALA A 127 -1.27 9.84 -14.90
C ALA A 127 -1.23 8.55 -15.74
N GLY A 128 -2.38 8.09 -16.23
CA GLY A 128 -2.48 6.93 -17.11
C GLY A 128 -2.76 5.60 -16.40
N TYR A 129 -3.16 5.62 -15.12
CA TYR A 129 -3.63 4.41 -14.44
C TYR A 129 -5.08 4.11 -14.82
N GLU A 130 -5.34 2.86 -15.15
CA GLU A 130 -6.71 2.33 -15.15
C GLU A 130 -7.13 2.13 -13.68
N VAL A 131 -8.14 2.88 -13.24
CA VAL A 131 -8.59 2.86 -11.83
C VAL A 131 -9.88 2.10 -11.74
N ALA A 132 -9.81 0.89 -11.19
CA ALA A 132 -10.96 0.07 -10.86
C ALA A 132 -11.28 0.17 -9.36
N ARG A 133 -12.54 0.35 -9.03
CA ARG A 133 -13.00 0.48 -7.64
C ARG A 133 -13.74 -0.77 -7.16
N THR A 134 -14.14 -1.61 -8.09
CA THR A 134 -14.73 -2.93 -7.83
C THR A 134 -13.91 -4.01 -8.52
N TYR A 135 -14.12 -5.25 -8.09
CA TYR A 135 -13.50 -6.40 -8.71
C TYR A 135 -13.91 -6.57 -10.17
N ASP A 136 -15.20 -6.43 -10.45
CA ASP A 136 -15.75 -6.63 -11.79
C ASP A 136 -15.22 -5.59 -12.78
N GLU A 137 -15.08 -4.32 -12.36
CA GLU A 137 -14.42 -3.29 -13.16
C GLU A 137 -12.97 -3.66 -13.46
N GLY A 138 -12.21 -4.08 -12.43
CA GLY A 138 -10.81 -4.48 -12.60
C GLY A 138 -10.65 -5.70 -13.49
N ALA A 139 -11.51 -6.69 -13.37
CA ALA A 139 -11.49 -7.87 -14.22
C ALA A 139 -11.79 -7.54 -15.68
N ALA A 140 -12.75 -6.64 -15.94
CA ALA A 140 -13.08 -6.17 -17.28
C ALA A 140 -11.90 -5.39 -17.89
N GLN A 141 -11.31 -4.45 -17.17
CA GLN A 141 -10.15 -3.66 -17.63
C GLN A 141 -8.93 -4.53 -17.93
N VAL A 142 -8.65 -5.53 -17.10
CA VAL A 142 -7.56 -6.49 -17.33
C VAL A 142 -7.80 -7.34 -18.58
N ALA A 143 -9.04 -7.71 -18.86
CA ALA A 143 -9.38 -8.50 -20.05
C ALA A 143 -9.23 -7.70 -21.35
N GLU A 144 -9.40 -6.38 -21.31
CA GLU A 144 -9.35 -5.49 -22.49
C GLU A 144 -7.96 -4.87 -22.69
N ALA A 145 -7.16 -4.73 -21.65
CA ALA A 145 -5.87 -4.05 -21.72
C ALA A 145 -4.74 -4.99 -22.15
N GLU A 146 -4.17 -4.75 -23.32
CA GLU A 146 -2.92 -5.43 -23.73
C GLU A 146 -1.69 -4.92 -22.95
N THR A 147 -1.70 -3.66 -22.55
CA THR A 147 -0.64 -3.02 -21.72
C THR A 147 -1.23 -1.83 -20.98
N GLY A 148 -0.98 -1.74 -19.68
CA GLY A 148 -1.42 -0.59 -18.89
C GLY A 148 -1.05 -0.75 -17.42
N SER A 149 -1.11 0.34 -16.68
CA SER A 149 -0.94 0.33 -15.23
C SER A 149 -2.32 0.30 -14.58
N LEU A 150 -2.57 -0.67 -13.73
CA LEU A 150 -3.86 -0.85 -13.06
C LEU A 150 -3.77 -0.49 -11.58
N MET A 151 -4.74 0.27 -11.10
CA MET A 151 -5.00 0.48 -9.69
C MET A 151 -6.36 -0.11 -9.32
N LEU A 152 -6.36 -1.22 -8.61
CA LEU A 152 -7.56 -1.88 -8.09
C LEU A 152 -7.76 -1.52 -6.62
N THR A 153 -8.88 -0.88 -6.32
CA THR A 153 -9.24 -0.49 -4.95
C THR A 153 -10.55 -1.18 -4.55
N ALA A 154 -10.44 -2.41 -4.10
CA ALA A 154 -11.59 -3.26 -3.82
C ALA A 154 -12.45 -2.85 -2.60
N CYS A 155 -12.09 -1.79 -1.88
CA CYS A 155 -12.87 -1.30 -0.72
C CYS A 155 -14.25 -0.74 -1.05
N GLU A 156 -14.62 -0.63 -2.30
CA GLU A 156 -15.96 -0.15 -2.68
C GLU A 156 -16.89 -1.26 -3.13
N ASP A 157 -16.39 -2.48 -3.16
CA ASP A 157 -17.25 -3.64 -3.24
C ASP A 157 -18.16 -3.65 -2.00
N GLU A 158 -19.48 -3.64 -2.24
CA GLU A 158 -20.48 -3.53 -1.17
C GLU A 158 -20.37 -4.68 -0.18
N GLN A 159 -20.01 -5.87 -0.65
CA GLN A 159 -19.81 -7.05 0.20
C GLN A 159 -18.58 -6.90 1.11
N LEU A 160 -17.50 -6.32 0.60
CA LEU A 160 -16.29 -6.04 1.39
C LEU A 160 -16.52 -4.90 2.36
N ARG A 161 -17.25 -3.87 1.95
CA ARG A 161 -17.66 -2.78 2.84
C ARG A 161 -18.55 -3.29 3.97
N GLU A 162 -19.55 -4.12 3.68
CA GLU A 162 -20.40 -4.73 4.70
C GLU A 162 -19.64 -5.67 5.64
N ALA A 163 -18.65 -6.41 5.13
CA ALA A 163 -17.79 -7.25 5.95
C ALA A 163 -16.91 -6.40 6.87
N TYR A 164 -16.34 -5.31 6.36
CA TYR A 164 -15.57 -4.35 7.13
C TYR A 164 -16.43 -3.65 8.20
N GLU A 165 -17.63 -3.17 7.83
CA GLU A 165 -18.56 -2.51 8.76
C GLU A 165 -19.03 -3.48 9.86
N ARG A 166 -19.27 -4.75 9.53
CA ARG A 166 -19.56 -5.81 10.52
C ARG A 166 -18.40 -6.04 11.48
N THR A 167 -17.19 -6.07 10.96
CA THR A 167 -15.98 -6.24 11.76
C THR A 167 -15.74 -5.07 12.69
N VAL A 168 -15.92 -3.83 12.19
CA VAL A 168 -15.81 -2.61 12.99
C VAL A 168 -16.93 -2.54 14.03
N ALA A 169 -18.16 -2.95 13.71
CA ALA A 169 -19.28 -2.97 14.65
C ALA A 169 -19.07 -3.99 15.77
N VAL A 170 -18.47 -5.14 15.48
CA VAL A 170 -18.10 -6.16 16.47
C VAL A 170 -16.89 -5.70 17.29
N GLY A 171 -15.92 -5.02 16.68
CA GLY A 171 -14.71 -4.52 17.34
C GLY A 171 -14.87 -3.21 18.11
N ALA A 172 -15.98 -2.48 17.90
CA ALA A 172 -16.25 -1.24 18.67
C ALA A 172 -16.55 -1.50 20.14
N GLY A 173 -16.82 -2.75 20.52
CA GLY A 173 -16.98 -3.16 21.92
C GLY A 173 -15.68 -3.58 22.61
N ASP A 174 -14.72 -4.16 21.89
CA ASP A 174 -13.52 -4.78 22.49
C ASP A 174 -12.35 -4.78 21.49
N GLN A 175 -11.78 -3.60 21.23
CA GLN A 175 -10.57 -3.50 20.37
C GLN A 175 -9.33 -4.20 20.94
N GLU A 176 -9.36 -4.62 22.19
CA GLU A 176 -8.25 -5.34 22.85
C GLU A 176 -8.28 -6.85 22.62
N ASP A 177 -9.40 -7.43 22.16
CA ASP A 177 -9.58 -8.87 22.03
C ASP A 177 -9.62 -9.42 20.60
N MET A 178 -9.53 -8.59 19.57
CA MET A 178 -9.43 -9.09 18.20
C MET A 178 -8.05 -9.65 17.91
N THR A 179 -7.96 -10.93 17.63
CA THR A 179 -6.72 -11.52 17.14
C THR A 179 -6.38 -10.96 15.75
N GLN A 180 -5.11 -10.81 15.47
CA GLN A 180 -4.61 -10.32 14.17
C GLN A 180 -5.12 -11.19 12.99
N GLU A 181 -5.46 -12.45 13.25
CA GLU A 181 -6.04 -13.37 12.29
C GLU A 181 -7.49 -13.00 11.94
N GLU A 182 -8.31 -12.59 12.92
CA GLU A 182 -9.67 -12.13 12.67
C GLU A 182 -9.70 -10.81 11.87
N TYR A 183 -8.78 -9.89 12.16
CA TYR A 183 -8.66 -8.63 11.42
C TYR A 183 -8.26 -8.85 9.95
N VAL A 184 -7.40 -9.82 9.68
CA VAL A 184 -6.96 -10.18 8.32
C VAL A 184 -8.06 -10.94 7.57
N HIS A 185 -8.87 -11.73 8.26
CA HIS A 185 -9.84 -12.63 7.62
C HIS A 185 -11.03 -11.89 6.98
N TYR A 186 -11.44 -10.75 7.50
CA TYR A 186 -12.68 -10.08 7.10
C TYR A 186 -12.54 -9.00 6.01
N GLY A 187 -11.37 -8.46 5.77
CA GLY A 187 -11.23 -7.31 4.87
C GLY A 187 -10.44 -7.56 3.59
N THR A 188 -9.83 -8.73 3.43
CA THR A 188 -8.69 -8.81 2.49
C THR A 188 -8.60 -10.06 1.64
N TYR A 189 -9.42 -11.06 1.91
CA TYR A 189 -9.16 -12.38 1.34
C TYR A 189 -9.52 -12.50 -0.14
N GLU A 190 -10.68 -12.02 -0.56
CA GLU A 190 -11.10 -12.15 -1.94
C GLU A 190 -10.35 -11.24 -2.93
N PRO A 191 -10.21 -9.93 -2.67
CA PRO A 191 -9.44 -9.06 -3.56
C PRO A 191 -8.00 -9.51 -3.75
N PHE A 192 -7.36 -9.98 -2.67
CA PHE A 192 -5.99 -10.47 -2.73
C PHE A 192 -5.85 -11.72 -3.59
N THR A 193 -6.72 -12.70 -3.40
CA THR A 193 -6.68 -13.96 -4.15
C THR A 193 -6.93 -13.73 -5.63
N VAL A 194 -7.88 -12.88 -5.94
CA VAL A 194 -8.23 -12.52 -7.31
C VAL A 194 -7.10 -11.77 -8.00
N THR A 195 -6.54 -10.77 -7.32
CA THR A 195 -5.43 -9.97 -7.82
C THR A 195 -4.20 -10.85 -8.08
N LEU A 196 -3.88 -11.76 -7.17
CA LEU A 196 -2.77 -12.69 -7.34
C LEU A 196 -2.99 -13.64 -8.52
N THR A 197 -4.22 -14.14 -8.69
CA THR A 197 -4.58 -15.00 -9.82
C THR A 197 -4.39 -14.28 -11.15
N HIS A 198 -4.77 -13.01 -11.26
CA HIS A 198 -4.57 -12.22 -12.47
C HIS A 198 -3.09 -11.95 -12.77
N LEU A 199 -2.29 -11.67 -11.74
CA LEU A 199 -0.85 -11.48 -11.90
C LEU A 199 -0.13 -12.75 -12.37
N LEU A 200 -0.55 -13.92 -11.88
CA LEU A 200 0.06 -15.20 -12.25
C LEU A 200 -0.34 -15.70 -13.64
N ASN A 201 -1.44 -15.21 -14.19
CA ASN A 201 -1.95 -15.59 -15.51
C ASN A 201 -1.51 -14.65 -16.64
N ARG A 202 -0.70 -13.63 -16.34
CA ARG A 202 -0.03 -12.74 -17.31
C ARG A 202 1.45 -13.08 -17.43
#